data_5f8dd5fcc2e5223cf6e024e3c96b5500
#
_entry.id   5f8dd5fcc2e5223cf6e024e3c96b5500
#
_cell.length_a   1.000
_cell.length_b   1.000
_cell.length_c   1.000
_cell.angle_alpha   90.00
_cell.angle_beta   90.00
_cell.angle_gamma   90.00
#
_symmetry.space_group_name_H-M   'P 1'
#
loop_
_entity.id
_entity.type
_entity.pdbx_description
1 polymer ?
#
loop_
_entity_poly.entity_id
_entity_poly.type
_entity_poly.pdbx_seq_one_letter_code
_entity_poly.pdbx_strand_id
1 'polypeptide(L)'
;MNYISTRGKTAPMQFSDVLLMGLAPDGGLMLPEEYPQIDEATLTQWRTLSYPELAFEIMQLFATDIPKDDLKTLIDKTYTVQAFGNPDITPVRTLKDGIKIIELSNGPTLAFKDIAMQFLGNAFEYVLKKKNERLTIIGATSGDTGSAAEYALRGKDNIEVFMMSPHGKMSEFQRAQMYSLDDKNIHNIAIKGMFDDCQDIVKALQQDAEFKAKYSLGTVNSINWGRILAQIVYYFKGYFASTTDNSQKVSFCVPSGNFGNICAGHIAREMGLPIDRLIVATNENDVLHDFFTTGKYSPRTADKTYVTSSPSMDISKASNFERFVYLLAEKNGEKIHTLWQDVNAGKGFDMSDLMANINDKYGFASGKSTHADRIATIKQVYAEDNQLIDPHTADGIKVAREVRKEGEVIVCAETALPAKFAETITEAVGQLDIPRPKHTDNIESLAQYVTVLDNDANLVRAQIEQFVVAK
;
A
#
# COMPACT_ATOMS: atom_id res chain seq x y z
N MET A 1 3.81 -12.06 -20.27
CA MET A 1 3.50 -12.44 -18.86
C MET A 1 2.00 -12.65 -18.76
N ASN A 2 1.57 -13.82 -18.31
CA ASN A 2 0.16 -14.06 -17.99
C ASN A 2 -0.11 -13.82 -16.51
N TYR A 3 -1.31 -13.34 -16.22
CA TYR A 3 -1.81 -13.14 -14.86
C TYR A 3 -2.98 -14.07 -14.60
N ILE A 4 -2.97 -14.71 -13.46
CA ILE A 4 -3.97 -15.67 -13.00
C ILE A 4 -4.62 -15.21 -11.71
N SER A 5 -5.81 -15.73 -11.41
CA SER A 5 -6.48 -15.51 -10.13
C SER A 5 -6.01 -16.52 -9.08
N THR A 6 -5.85 -16.07 -7.85
CA THR A 6 -5.61 -16.94 -6.67
C THR A 6 -6.66 -18.04 -6.49
N ARG A 7 -7.86 -17.87 -7.05
CA ARG A 7 -8.97 -18.86 -6.96
C ARG A 7 -9.14 -19.74 -8.19
N GLY A 8 -8.35 -19.49 -9.25
CA GLY A 8 -8.18 -20.36 -10.40
C GLY A 8 -9.38 -20.51 -11.34
N LYS A 9 -10.44 -19.70 -11.19
CA LYS A 9 -11.66 -19.76 -12.03
C LYS A 9 -11.74 -18.63 -13.07
N THR A 10 -10.75 -17.74 -13.08
CA THR A 10 -10.64 -16.64 -14.05
C THR A 10 -9.63 -17.00 -15.12
N ALA A 11 -9.98 -16.78 -16.39
CA ALA A 11 -9.06 -16.98 -17.51
C ALA A 11 -7.81 -16.08 -17.33
N PRO A 12 -6.62 -16.53 -17.77
CA PRO A 12 -5.41 -15.72 -17.76
C PRO A 12 -5.59 -14.41 -18.53
N MET A 13 -5.02 -13.32 -18.00
CA MET A 13 -5.16 -11.97 -18.55
C MET A 13 -3.79 -11.30 -18.74
N GLN A 14 -3.75 -10.20 -19.50
CA GLN A 14 -2.57 -9.37 -19.68
C GLN A 14 -2.48 -8.29 -18.60
N PHE A 15 -1.30 -7.69 -18.42
CA PHE A 15 -1.06 -6.67 -17.40
C PHE A 15 -2.03 -5.48 -17.50
N SER A 16 -2.27 -4.97 -18.72
CA SER A 16 -3.15 -3.81 -18.93
C SER A 16 -4.61 -4.07 -18.54
N ASP A 17 -5.08 -5.33 -18.65
CA ASP A 17 -6.42 -5.71 -18.19
C ASP A 17 -6.47 -5.82 -16.67
N VAL A 18 -5.46 -6.48 -16.09
CA VAL A 18 -5.34 -6.64 -14.63
C VAL A 18 -5.18 -5.29 -13.92
N LEU A 19 -4.48 -4.35 -14.55
CA LEU A 19 -4.27 -3.01 -14.01
C LEU A 19 -5.60 -2.27 -13.75
N LEU A 20 -6.55 -2.35 -14.68
CA LEU A 20 -7.87 -1.71 -14.55
C LEU A 20 -8.84 -2.53 -13.67
N MET A 21 -8.49 -3.76 -13.36
CA MET A 21 -9.30 -4.67 -12.56
C MET A 21 -8.92 -4.57 -11.08
N GLY A 22 -9.88 -4.59 -10.19
CA GLY A 22 -9.62 -4.72 -8.75
C GLY A 22 -9.52 -6.18 -8.34
N LEU A 23 -10.68 -6.81 -8.13
CA LEU A 23 -10.82 -8.25 -7.91
C LEU A 23 -11.03 -8.96 -9.24
N ALA A 24 -10.51 -10.19 -9.35
CA ALA A 24 -10.85 -11.09 -10.43
C ALA A 24 -12.37 -11.42 -10.42
N PRO A 25 -12.96 -11.81 -11.56
CA PRO A 25 -14.38 -12.20 -11.63
C PRO A 25 -14.80 -13.30 -10.65
N ASP A 26 -13.88 -14.20 -10.29
CA ASP A 26 -14.09 -15.24 -9.28
C ASP A 26 -13.90 -14.76 -7.83
N GLY A 27 -13.63 -13.46 -7.65
CA GLY A 27 -13.39 -12.80 -6.37
C GLY A 27 -11.97 -13.01 -5.81
N GLY A 28 -11.07 -13.65 -6.57
CA GLY A 28 -9.66 -13.84 -6.21
C GLY A 28 -8.81 -12.60 -6.51
N LEU A 29 -7.54 -12.68 -6.14
CA LEU A 29 -6.54 -11.66 -6.43
C LEU A 29 -5.72 -12.06 -7.65
N MET A 30 -5.43 -11.07 -8.50
CA MET A 30 -4.56 -11.29 -9.66
C MET A 30 -3.09 -11.28 -9.25
N LEU A 31 -2.33 -12.21 -9.81
CA LEU A 31 -0.86 -12.29 -9.68
C LEU A 31 -0.29 -12.92 -10.97
N PRO A 32 1.01 -12.70 -11.28
CA PRO A 32 1.64 -13.36 -12.41
C PRO A 32 1.71 -14.87 -12.18
N GLU A 33 1.59 -15.64 -13.23
CA GLU A 33 1.67 -17.10 -13.21
C GLU A 33 3.00 -17.58 -12.64
N GLU A 34 4.09 -16.86 -12.96
CA GLU A 34 5.44 -17.11 -12.48
C GLU A 34 6.15 -15.80 -12.14
N TYR A 35 7.04 -15.82 -11.15
CA TYR A 35 7.90 -14.68 -10.83
C TYR A 35 9.21 -14.78 -11.61
N PRO A 36 9.60 -13.69 -12.34
CA PRO A 36 10.87 -13.64 -13.04
C PRO A 36 12.04 -13.88 -12.08
N GLN A 37 13.02 -14.68 -12.50
CA GLN A 37 14.21 -14.96 -11.70
C GLN A 37 15.35 -14.02 -12.12
N ILE A 38 15.98 -13.37 -11.16
CA ILE A 38 17.07 -12.42 -11.36
C ILE A 38 18.36 -13.08 -10.88
N ASP A 39 19.30 -13.25 -11.79
CA ASP A 39 20.61 -13.82 -11.48
C ASP A 39 21.58 -12.79 -10.84
N GLU A 40 22.68 -13.30 -10.31
CA GLU A 40 23.68 -12.47 -9.62
C GLU A 40 24.32 -11.43 -10.55
N ALA A 41 24.51 -11.74 -11.82
CA ALA A 41 25.09 -10.83 -12.80
C ALA A 41 24.15 -9.64 -13.05
N THR A 42 22.86 -9.90 -13.19
CA THR A 42 21.81 -8.89 -13.33
C THR A 42 21.69 -8.03 -12.08
N LEU A 43 21.70 -8.65 -10.89
CA LEU A 43 21.71 -7.90 -9.61
C LEU A 43 22.90 -6.96 -9.52
N THR A 44 24.09 -7.41 -9.96
CA THR A 44 25.31 -6.59 -9.96
C THR A 44 25.17 -5.37 -10.89
N GLN A 45 24.61 -5.55 -12.07
CA GLN A 45 24.34 -4.46 -13.01
C GLN A 45 23.34 -3.46 -12.44
N TRP A 46 22.27 -3.94 -11.80
CA TRP A 46 21.19 -3.10 -11.28
C TRP A 46 21.61 -2.24 -10.08
N ARG A 47 22.69 -2.56 -9.37
CA ARG A 47 23.21 -1.77 -8.25
C ARG A 47 23.54 -0.32 -8.60
N THR A 48 23.92 -0.05 -9.83
CA THR A 48 24.34 1.27 -10.29
C THR A 48 23.23 2.09 -10.92
N LEU A 49 22.03 1.50 -11.08
CA LEU A 49 20.90 2.16 -11.72
C LEU A 49 20.28 3.22 -10.80
N SER A 50 19.85 4.32 -11.40
CA SER A 50 18.93 5.26 -10.77
C SER A 50 17.59 4.57 -10.47
N TYR A 51 16.76 5.17 -9.61
CA TYR A 51 15.45 4.59 -9.29
C TYR A 51 14.55 4.39 -10.51
N PRO A 52 14.40 5.38 -11.45
CA PRO A 52 13.60 5.17 -12.67
C PRO A 52 14.14 4.06 -13.57
N GLU A 53 15.47 3.97 -13.74
CA GLU A 53 16.09 2.89 -14.54
C GLU A 53 15.83 1.52 -13.91
N LEU A 54 16.01 1.40 -12.59
CA LEU A 54 15.70 0.16 -11.86
C LEU A 54 14.22 -0.20 -11.95
N ALA A 55 13.33 0.79 -11.81
CA ALA A 55 11.90 0.59 -11.98
C ALA A 55 11.56 0.07 -13.38
N PHE A 56 12.19 0.59 -14.42
CA PHE A 56 12.00 0.12 -15.78
C PHE A 56 12.47 -1.33 -15.94
N GLU A 57 13.69 -1.66 -15.47
CA GLU A 57 14.23 -3.02 -15.57
C GLU A 57 13.34 -4.06 -14.87
N ILE A 58 12.80 -3.73 -13.72
CA ILE A 58 11.89 -4.63 -12.99
C ILE A 58 10.51 -4.68 -13.66
N MET A 59 9.89 -3.53 -13.94
CA MET A 59 8.50 -3.48 -14.39
C MET A 59 8.31 -4.04 -15.81
N GLN A 60 9.31 -3.92 -16.71
CA GLN A 60 9.23 -4.51 -18.05
C GLN A 60 9.11 -6.05 -18.04
N LEU A 61 9.56 -6.71 -16.97
CA LEU A 61 9.42 -8.15 -16.82
C LEU A 61 7.96 -8.57 -16.57
N PHE A 62 7.16 -7.67 -16.04
CA PHE A 62 5.75 -7.89 -15.67
C PHE A 62 4.77 -7.27 -16.64
N ALA A 63 5.00 -6.03 -17.08
CA ALA A 63 4.11 -5.27 -17.96
C ALA A 63 4.43 -5.54 -19.44
N THR A 64 4.43 -6.83 -19.86
CA THR A 64 4.94 -7.29 -21.16
C THR A 64 4.07 -6.91 -22.37
N ASP A 65 2.84 -6.49 -22.14
CA ASP A 65 1.90 -6.01 -23.15
C ASP A 65 1.92 -4.47 -23.35
N ILE A 66 2.72 -3.76 -22.55
CA ILE A 66 3.03 -2.35 -22.76
C ILE A 66 4.34 -2.24 -23.55
N PRO A 67 4.38 -1.51 -24.69
CA PRO A 67 5.62 -1.25 -25.40
C PRO A 67 6.70 -0.64 -24.50
N LYS A 68 7.94 -1.08 -24.64
CA LYS A 68 9.05 -0.68 -23.75
C LYS A 68 9.24 0.84 -23.67
N ASP A 69 9.15 1.54 -24.81
CA ASP A 69 9.32 2.99 -24.87
C ASP A 69 8.17 3.71 -24.15
N ASP A 70 6.94 3.19 -24.27
CA ASP A 70 5.77 3.73 -23.56
C ASP A 70 5.93 3.50 -22.05
N LEU A 71 6.32 2.29 -21.64
CA LEU A 71 6.56 1.98 -20.22
C LEU A 71 7.67 2.84 -19.63
N LYS A 72 8.76 3.02 -20.36
CA LYS A 72 9.85 3.91 -19.93
C LYS A 72 9.35 5.34 -19.75
N THR A 73 8.57 5.86 -20.68
CA THR A 73 7.97 7.19 -20.58
C THR A 73 7.06 7.33 -19.35
N LEU A 74 6.26 6.32 -19.06
CA LEU A 74 5.40 6.30 -17.86
C LEU A 74 6.23 6.36 -16.57
N ILE A 75 7.31 5.58 -16.51
CA ILE A 75 8.19 5.50 -15.34
C ILE A 75 8.97 6.81 -15.14
N ASP A 76 9.56 7.34 -16.21
CA ASP A 76 10.31 8.61 -16.17
C ASP A 76 9.41 9.79 -15.78
N LYS A 77 8.13 9.79 -16.20
CA LYS A 77 7.11 10.77 -15.77
C LYS A 77 6.73 10.61 -14.30
N THR A 78 6.78 9.39 -13.77
CA THR A 78 6.33 9.05 -12.42
C THR A 78 7.40 9.37 -11.37
N TYR A 79 8.59 8.80 -11.51
CA TYR A 79 9.63 8.84 -10.48
C TYR A 79 10.60 9.97 -10.74
N THR A 80 10.20 11.18 -10.39
CA THR A 80 10.97 12.40 -10.59
C THR A 80 11.36 13.04 -9.25
N VAL A 81 12.46 13.78 -9.25
CA VAL A 81 12.87 14.60 -8.10
C VAL A 81 11.78 15.62 -7.73
N GLN A 82 11.05 16.13 -8.73
CA GLN A 82 9.96 17.08 -8.48
C GLN A 82 8.82 16.43 -7.68
N ALA A 83 8.47 15.17 -7.96
CA ALA A 83 7.38 14.46 -7.29
C ALA A 83 7.79 13.93 -5.90
N PHE A 84 9.06 13.51 -5.75
CA PHE A 84 9.52 12.81 -4.54
C PHE A 84 10.60 13.57 -3.74
N GLY A 85 10.97 14.77 -4.14
CA GLY A 85 11.89 15.64 -3.38
C GLY A 85 13.33 15.15 -3.26
N ASN A 86 13.64 13.93 -3.72
CA ASN A 86 14.94 13.29 -3.59
C ASN A 86 15.32 12.54 -4.88
N PRO A 87 16.56 12.67 -5.38
CA PRO A 87 17.01 11.96 -6.59
C PRO A 87 17.03 10.44 -6.42
N ASP A 88 17.22 9.93 -5.22
CA ASP A 88 17.14 8.50 -4.92
C ASP A 88 15.72 7.96 -4.81
N ILE A 89 14.70 8.83 -4.82
CA ILE A 89 13.28 8.55 -4.63
C ILE A 89 12.99 7.90 -3.27
N THR A 90 13.71 6.83 -2.93
CA THR A 90 13.59 6.08 -1.67
C THR A 90 14.97 5.95 -1.00
N PRO A 91 15.56 7.04 -0.49
CA PRO A 91 16.85 6.98 0.17
C PRO A 91 16.79 6.12 1.44
N VAL A 92 17.97 5.70 1.90
CA VAL A 92 18.12 4.92 3.13
C VAL A 92 18.94 5.71 4.14
N ARG A 93 18.39 5.89 5.35
CA ARG A 93 19.13 6.44 6.50
C ARG A 93 19.38 5.37 7.55
N THR A 94 20.36 5.59 8.42
CA THR A 94 20.74 4.63 9.46
C THR A 94 20.63 5.26 10.83
N LEU A 95 19.96 4.58 11.77
CA LEU A 95 19.90 4.96 13.19
C LEU A 95 21.22 4.56 13.90
N LYS A 96 21.54 5.18 15.04
CA LYS A 96 22.75 4.92 15.81
C LYS A 96 22.89 3.45 16.25
N ASP A 97 21.80 2.76 16.46
CA ASP A 97 21.78 1.33 16.77
C ASP A 97 22.00 0.43 15.54
N GLY A 98 22.16 1.01 14.35
CA GLY A 98 22.42 0.33 13.10
C GLY A 98 21.19 -0.16 12.34
N ILE A 99 19.97 0.04 12.87
CA ILE A 99 18.74 -0.18 12.08
C ILE A 99 18.68 0.86 10.97
N LYS A 100 18.39 0.41 9.77
CA LYS A 100 18.20 1.28 8.61
C LYS A 100 16.72 1.57 8.38
N ILE A 101 16.42 2.74 7.85
CA ILE A 101 15.07 3.14 7.45
C ILE A 101 15.12 3.46 5.96
N ILE A 102 14.34 2.74 5.16
CA ILE A 102 14.10 3.16 3.78
C ILE A 102 12.97 4.19 3.79
N GLU A 103 13.27 5.39 3.30
CA GLU A 103 12.33 6.52 3.28
C GLU A 103 11.39 6.37 2.09
N LEU A 104 10.14 6.07 2.36
CA LEU A 104 9.12 5.85 1.34
C LEU A 104 8.09 6.99 1.27
N SER A 105 8.18 7.97 2.16
CA SER A 105 7.14 8.96 2.39
C SER A 105 7.45 10.33 1.80
N ASN A 106 8.39 10.42 0.86
CA ASN A 106 8.84 11.66 0.23
C ASN A 106 7.91 12.13 -0.90
N GLY A 107 6.85 11.39 -1.20
CA GLY A 107 5.87 11.71 -2.25
C GLY A 107 4.91 12.85 -1.88
N PRO A 108 4.00 13.19 -2.80
CA PRO A 108 3.15 14.38 -2.66
C PRO A 108 2.21 14.35 -1.46
N THR A 109 1.84 13.17 -0.95
CA THR A 109 0.94 13.05 0.21
C THR A 109 1.63 12.56 1.48
N LEU A 110 2.96 12.46 1.47
CA LEU A 110 3.79 12.13 2.62
C LEU A 110 3.48 10.73 3.21
N ALA A 111 3.19 9.77 2.34
CA ALA A 111 2.98 8.37 2.70
C ALA A 111 3.58 7.44 1.64
N PHE A 112 4.03 6.25 2.05
CA PHE A 112 4.62 5.24 1.14
C PHE A 112 3.70 4.88 -0.03
N LYS A 113 2.40 5.11 0.12
CA LYS A 113 1.37 4.84 -0.90
C LYS A 113 1.61 5.63 -2.18
N ASP A 114 2.25 6.80 -2.09
CA ASP A 114 2.56 7.64 -3.25
C ASP A 114 3.43 6.91 -4.28
N ILE A 115 4.39 6.10 -3.84
CA ILE A 115 5.30 5.34 -4.72
C ILE A 115 4.48 4.52 -5.74
N ALA A 116 3.48 3.82 -5.26
CA ALA A 116 2.64 2.98 -6.10
C ALA A 116 1.52 3.76 -6.79
N MET A 117 0.91 4.72 -6.11
CA MET A 117 -0.24 5.44 -6.64
C MET A 117 0.12 6.38 -7.78
N GLN A 118 1.28 7.06 -7.73
CA GLN A 118 1.74 7.92 -8.83
C GLN A 118 1.97 7.11 -10.11
N PHE A 119 2.56 5.91 -10.00
CA PHE A 119 2.67 4.99 -11.13
C PHE A 119 1.30 4.53 -11.63
N LEU A 120 0.43 4.10 -10.72
CA LEU A 120 -0.92 3.62 -11.05
C LEU A 120 -1.73 4.68 -11.80
N GLY A 121 -1.70 5.93 -11.35
CA GLY A 121 -2.41 7.04 -12.00
C GLY A 121 -1.95 7.27 -13.43
N ASN A 122 -0.64 7.30 -13.68
CA ASN A 122 -0.07 7.44 -15.02
C ASN A 122 -0.38 6.23 -15.91
N ALA A 123 -0.30 5.01 -15.35
CA ALA A 123 -0.60 3.78 -16.09
C ALA A 123 -2.09 3.64 -16.42
N PHE A 124 -3.00 4.04 -15.53
CA PHE A 124 -4.44 4.09 -15.80
C PHE A 124 -4.75 5.03 -16.97
N GLU A 125 -4.26 6.27 -16.91
CA GLU A 125 -4.47 7.25 -17.99
C GLU A 125 -4.01 6.70 -19.34
N TYR A 126 -2.82 6.08 -19.37
CA TYR A 126 -2.26 5.47 -20.57
C TYR A 126 -3.14 4.34 -21.12
N VAL A 127 -3.52 3.38 -20.28
CA VAL A 127 -4.30 2.21 -20.72
C VAL A 127 -5.71 2.62 -21.16
N LEU A 128 -6.36 3.51 -20.42
CA LEU A 128 -7.70 4.02 -20.76
C LEU A 128 -7.68 4.78 -22.09
N LYS A 129 -6.64 5.58 -22.36
CA LYS A 129 -6.47 6.28 -23.63
C LYS A 129 -6.26 5.29 -24.78
N LYS A 130 -5.45 4.26 -24.60
CA LYS A 130 -5.22 3.21 -25.63
C LYS A 130 -6.50 2.42 -25.94
N LYS A 131 -7.32 2.14 -24.93
CA LYS A 131 -8.59 1.40 -25.08
C LYS A 131 -9.77 2.30 -25.48
N ASN A 132 -9.60 3.62 -25.51
CA ASN A 132 -10.68 4.61 -25.66
C ASN A 132 -11.80 4.39 -24.64
N GLU A 133 -11.41 4.16 -23.38
CA GLU A 133 -12.31 3.91 -22.24
C GLU A 133 -12.24 5.03 -21.23
N ARG A 134 -13.22 5.04 -20.32
CA ARG A 134 -13.30 5.93 -19.15
C ARG A 134 -13.41 5.10 -17.89
N LEU A 135 -13.01 5.69 -16.76
CA LEU A 135 -13.06 5.05 -15.45
C LEU A 135 -13.58 6.05 -14.41
N THR A 136 -14.57 5.65 -13.66
CA THR A 136 -15.07 6.39 -12.50
C THR A 136 -14.62 5.67 -11.24
N ILE A 137 -13.64 6.22 -10.58
CA ILE A 137 -13.14 5.69 -9.31
C ILE A 137 -14.08 6.11 -8.19
N ILE A 138 -14.57 5.12 -7.44
CA ILE A 138 -15.25 5.35 -6.17
C ILE A 138 -14.46 4.71 -5.04
N GLY A 139 -14.29 5.42 -3.94
CA GLY A 139 -13.50 4.94 -2.81
C GLY A 139 -13.98 5.46 -1.48
N ALA A 140 -13.64 4.73 -0.41
CA ALA A 140 -13.78 5.17 0.97
C ALA A 140 -12.38 5.27 1.60
N THR A 141 -12.16 6.29 2.39
CA THR A 141 -10.86 6.55 3.02
C THR A 141 -11.01 7.09 4.44
N SER A 142 -10.02 6.75 5.28
CA SER A 142 -9.79 7.41 6.56
C SER A 142 -8.68 8.48 6.48
N GLY A 143 -8.11 8.74 5.28
CA GLY A 143 -7.10 9.77 5.03
C GLY A 143 -6.04 9.37 3.99
N ASP A 144 -5.03 8.58 4.39
CA ASP A 144 -3.82 8.34 3.59
C ASP A 144 -4.05 7.70 2.20
N THR A 145 -4.96 6.75 2.10
CA THR A 145 -5.23 6.09 0.82
C THR A 145 -5.98 7.02 -0.13
N GLY A 146 -6.93 7.79 0.40
CA GLY A 146 -7.70 8.74 -0.39
C GLY A 146 -6.82 9.87 -0.92
N SER A 147 -6.04 10.50 -0.06
CA SER A 147 -5.12 11.57 -0.48
C SER A 147 -4.14 11.09 -1.54
N ALA A 148 -3.52 9.91 -1.36
CA ALA A 148 -2.60 9.34 -2.34
C ALA A 148 -3.29 9.03 -3.69
N ALA A 149 -4.56 8.55 -3.66
CA ALA A 149 -5.34 8.29 -4.85
C ALA A 149 -5.69 9.57 -5.61
N GLU A 150 -6.18 10.57 -4.90
CA GLU A 150 -6.55 11.86 -5.50
C GLU A 150 -5.35 12.56 -6.12
N TYR A 151 -4.22 12.65 -5.42
CA TYR A 151 -2.99 13.26 -5.95
C TYR A 151 -2.42 12.50 -7.16
N ALA A 152 -2.64 11.20 -7.25
CA ALA A 152 -2.21 10.40 -8.40
C ALA A 152 -3.14 10.55 -9.61
N LEU A 153 -4.44 10.81 -9.36
CA LEU A 153 -5.48 10.80 -10.39
C LEU A 153 -5.97 12.20 -10.77
N ARG A 154 -5.59 13.24 -10.02
CA ARG A 154 -5.97 14.62 -10.31
C ARG A 154 -5.51 15.06 -11.69
N GLY A 155 -6.39 15.73 -12.43
CA GLY A 155 -6.09 16.25 -13.76
C GLY A 155 -5.83 15.18 -14.83
N LYS A 156 -6.16 13.89 -14.55
CA LYS A 156 -6.02 12.81 -15.53
C LYS A 156 -7.21 12.77 -16.48
N ASP A 157 -6.91 12.63 -17.76
CA ASP A 157 -7.93 12.43 -18.78
C ASP A 157 -8.68 11.10 -18.61
N ASN A 158 -9.98 11.11 -18.87
CA ASN A 158 -10.86 9.92 -18.82
C ASN A 158 -11.01 9.27 -17.43
N ILE A 159 -10.66 9.96 -16.33
CA ILE A 159 -10.80 9.48 -14.98
C ILE A 159 -11.58 10.50 -14.15
N GLU A 160 -12.65 10.04 -13.50
CA GLU A 160 -13.37 10.79 -12.46
C GLU A 160 -13.17 10.09 -11.12
N VAL A 161 -13.02 10.84 -10.05
CA VAL A 161 -12.72 10.31 -8.71
C VAL A 161 -13.74 10.84 -7.70
N PHE A 162 -14.48 9.93 -7.07
CA PHE A 162 -15.41 10.20 -5.98
C PHE A 162 -14.87 9.54 -4.71
N MET A 163 -14.30 10.35 -3.82
CA MET A 163 -13.71 9.84 -2.60
C MET A 163 -14.58 10.18 -1.40
N MET A 164 -15.08 9.15 -0.72
CA MET A 164 -15.89 9.29 0.48
C MET A 164 -15.04 9.19 1.74
N SER A 165 -15.33 10.06 2.71
CA SER A 165 -14.67 10.07 4.02
C SER A 165 -15.68 10.38 5.12
N PRO A 166 -15.46 9.90 6.37
CA PRO A 166 -16.36 10.17 7.47
C PRO A 166 -16.26 11.64 7.90
N HIS A 167 -17.39 12.35 7.92
CA HIS A 167 -17.47 13.76 8.24
C HIS A 167 -16.88 14.07 9.62
N GLY A 168 -15.86 14.95 9.67
CA GLY A 168 -15.24 15.40 10.91
C GLY A 168 -14.39 14.35 11.65
N LYS A 169 -14.00 13.23 11.01
CA LYS A 169 -13.24 12.14 11.66
C LYS A 169 -11.79 12.02 11.20
N MET A 170 -11.40 12.67 10.09
CA MET A 170 -10.00 12.74 9.67
C MET A 170 -9.25 13.84 10.42
N SER A 171 -7.92 13.70 10.58
CA SER A 171 -7.08 14.78 11.09
C SER A 171 -7.20 16.02 10.21
N GLU A 172 -6.91 17.19 10.78
CA GLU A 172 -6.98 18.45 10.05
C GLU A 172 -6.07 18.44 8.81
N PHE A 173 -4.85 17.94 8.98
CA PHE A 173 -3.89 17.81 7.90
C PHE A 173 -4.36 16.88 6.76
N GLN A 174 -4.85 15.67 7.09
CA GLN A 174 -5.34 14.73 6.09
C GLN A 174 -6.56 15.28 5.34
N ARG A 175 -7.47 15.94 6.07
CA ARG A 175 -8.63 16.61 5.49
C ARG A 175 -8.19 17.71 4.53
N ALA A 176 -7.24 18.55 4.95
CA ALA A 176 -6.72 19.62 4.11
C ALA A 176 -6.03 19.07 2.86
N GLN A 177 -5.25 18.00 2.96
CA GLN A 177 -4.64 17.36 1.79
C GLN A 177 -5.65 16.96 0.71
N MET A 178 -6.79 16.42 1.12
CA MET A 178 -7.82 15.98 0.17
C MET A 178 -8.68 17.14 -0.31
N TYR A 179 -9.26 17.87 0.63
CA TYR A 179 -10.31 18.84 0.30
C TYR A 179 -9.79 20.15 -0.30
N SER A 180 -8.48 20.41 -0.26
CA SER A 180 -7.89 21.57 -0.93
C SER A 180 -7.69 21.38 -2.44
N LEU A 181 -7.94 20.20 -2.98
CA LEU A 181 -7.83 19.93 -4.40
C LEU A 181 -9.00 20.54 -5.16
N ASP A 182 -8.71 21.46 -6.09
CA ASP A 182 -9.68 22.13 -6.97
C ASP A 182 -9.64 21.57 -8.41
N ASP A 183 -9.28 20.30 -8.54
CA ASP A 183 -9.23 19.63 -9.84
C ASP A 183 -10.63 19.17 -10.25
N LYS A 184 -11.04 19.47 -11.49
CA LYS A 184 -12.40 19.23 -12.00
C LYS A 184 -12.87 17.77 -11.91
N ASN A 185 -11.92 16.83 -11.92
CA ASN A 185 -12.18 15.41 -11.88
C ASN A 185 -12.06 14.79 -10.47
N ILE A 186 -11.87 15.62 -9.42
CA ILE A 186 -11.79 15.17 -8.02
C ILE A 186 -13.03 15.64 -7.27
N HIS A 187 -13.78 14.70 -6.74
CA HIS A 187 -15.04 14.95 -6.01
C HIS A 187 -14.94 14.38 -4.60
N ASN A 188 -14.66 15.23 -3.62
CA ASN A 188 -14.64 14.86 -2.21
C ASN A 188 -16.04 14.86 -1.63
N ILE A 189 -16.43 13.76 -0.96
CA ILE A 189 -17.72 13.59 -0.31
C ILE A 189 -17.52 13.22 1.16
N ALA A 190 -17.97 14.09 2.06
CA ALA A 190 -17.97 13.82 3.50
C ALA A 190 -19.32 13.24 3.91
N ILE A 191 -19.34 11.98 4.36
CA ILE A 191 -20.55 11.28 4.80
C ILE A 191 -20.77 11.49 6.31
N LYS A 192 -21.96 11.89 6.69
CA LYS A 192 -22.39 11.96 8.10
C LYS A 192 -22.54 10.54 8.66
N GLY A 193 -21.43 9.94 9.06
CA GLY A 193 -21.33 8.57 9.53
C GLY A 193 -19.93 8.20 9.92
N MET A 194 -19.66 6.92 10.01
CA MET A 194 -18.36 6.33 10.30
C MET A 194 -17.67 5.88 9.00
N PHE A 195 -16.42 5.45 9.10
CA PHE A 195 -15.67 4.93 7.94
C PHE A 195 -16.34 3.71 7.30
N ASP A 196 -16.92 2.83 8.12
CA ASP A 196 -17.64 1.65 7.63
C ASP A 196 -18.89 2.02 6.81
N ASP A 197 -19.60 3.10 7.17
CA ASP A 197 -20.72 3.62 6.38
C ASP A 197 -20.26 4.05 4.98
N CYS A 198 -19.10 4.72 4.87
CA CYS A 198 -18.52 5.07 3.58
C CYS A 198 -18.19 3.82 2.75
N GLN A 199 -17.61 2.79 3.39
CA GLN A 199 -17.30 1.52 2.72
C GLN A 199 -18.57 0.78 2.26
N ASP A 200 -19.62 0.80 3.04
CA ASP A 200 -20.90 0.16 2.69
C ASP A 200 -21.58 0.85 1.51
N ILE A 201 -21.51 2.18 1.40
CA ILE A 201 -21.95 2.91 0.21
C ILE A 201 -21.13 2.47 -1.02
N VAL A 202 -19.80 2.40 -0.92
CA VAL A 202 -18.95 1.92 -2.03
C VAL A 202 -19.35 0.51 -2.46
N LYS A 203 -19.54 -0.40 -1.50
CA LYS A 203 -19.97 -1.78 -1.78
C LYS A 203 -21.33 -1.82 -2.49
N ALA A 204 -22.30 -1.07 -1.99
CA ALA A 204 -23.65 -1.00 -2.58
C ALA A 204 -23.61 -0.54 -4.04
N LEU A 205 -22.86 0.53 -4.35
CA LEU A 205 -22.70 1.03 -5.71
C LEU A 205 -21.94 0.05 -6.62
N GLN A 206 -20.93 -0.65 -6.10
CA GLN A 206 -20.17 -1.65 -6.86
C GLN A 206 -20.95 -2.95 -7.13
N GLN A 207 -21.93 -3.28 -6.27
CA GLN A 207 -22.79 -4.45 -6.44
C GLN A 207 -23.94 -4.21 -7.43
N ASP A 208 -24.30 -2.97 -7.70
CA ASP A 208 -25.26 -2.61 -8.74
C ASP A 208 -24.60 -2.76 -10.11
N ALA A 209 -24.80 -3.91 -10.73
CA ALA A 209 -24.13 -4.27 -12.00
C ALA A 209 -24.49 -3.31 -13.16
N GLU A 210 -25.74 -2.84 -13.21
CA GLU A 210 -26.22 -1.91 -14.24
C GLU A 210 -25.56 -0.53 -14.05
N PHE A 211 -25.60 0.00 -12.84
CA PHE A 211 -24.98 1.28 -12.52
C PHE A 211 -23.46 1.24 -12.72
N LYS A 212 -22.81 0.17 -12.26
CA LYS A 212 -21.39 -0.05 -12.44
C LYS A 212 -20.99 -0.06 -13.92
N ALA A 213 -21.73 -0.76 -14.76
CA ALA A 213 -21.45 -0.82 -16.20
C ALA A 213 -21.70 0.54 -16.87
N LYS A 214 -22.83 1.19 -16.56
CA LYS A 214 -23.25 2.48 -17.12
C LYS A 214 -22.24 3.60 -16.86
N TYR A 215 -21.64 3.64 -15.67
CA TYR A 215 -20.71 4.70 -15.25
C TYR A 215 -19.25 4.21 -15.17
N SER A 216 -18.94 3.00 -15.62
CA SER A 216 -17.59 2.41 -15.57
C SER A 216 -16.95 2.49 -14.19
N LEU A 217 -17.69 2.06 -13.15
CA LEU A 217 -17.19 2.15 -11.78
C LEU A 217 -16.01 1.22 -11.53
N GLY A 218 -14.93 1.79 -11.02
CA GLY A 218 -13.75 1.09 -10.54
C GLY A 218 -13.32 1.54 -9.14
N THR A 219 -12.24 0.97 -8.65
CA THR A 219 -11.67 1.31 -7.34
C THR A 219 -10.15 1.38 -7.41
N VAL A 220 -9.55 2.15 -6.50
CA VAL A 220 -8.11 2.13 -6.23
C VAL A 220 -7.86 1.53 -4.85
N ASN A 221 -7.88 0.22 -4.78
CA ASN A 221 -7.68 -0.50 -3.53
C ASN A 221 -6.26 -1.09 -3.41
N SER A 222 -5.91 -1.57 -2.21
CA SER A 222 -4.59 -2.13 -1.92
C SER A 222 -4.27 -3.40 -2.69
N ILE A 223 -5.28 -4.09 -3.23
CA ILE A 223 -5.13 -5.38 -3.92
C ILE A 223 -4.74 -5.25 -5.39
N ASN A 224 -4.80 -4.05 -5.97
CA ASN A 224 -4.43 -3.84 -7.36
C ASN A 224 -2.99 -4.29 -7.61
N TRP A 225 -2.78 -5.14 -8.63
CA TRP A 225 -1.46 -5.68 -8.93
C TRP A 225 -0.44 -4.60 -9.30
N GLY A 226 -0.84 -3.56 -10.01
CA GLY A 226 0.06 -2.43 -10.33
C GLY A 226 0.64 -1.75 -9.09
N ARG A 227 -0.11 -1.75 -7.97
CA ARG A 227 0.42 -1.25 -6.68
C ARG A 227 1.47 -2.17 -6.10
N ILE A 228 1.26 -3.49 -6.17
CA ILE A 228 2.26 -4.47 -5.70
C ILE A 228 3.52 -4.37 -6.56
N LEU A 229 3.36 -4.33 -7.88
CA LEU A 229 4.48 -4.20 -8.82
C LEU A 229 5.36 -2.98 -8.53
N ALA A 230 4.77 -1.81 -8.36
CA ALA A 230 5.51 -0.59 -8.06
C ALA A 230 6.27 -0.67 -6.72
N GLN A 231 5.76 -1.43 -5.76
CA GLN A 231 6.39 -1.62 -4.45
C GLN A 231 7.57 -2.60 -4.49
N ILE A 232 7.63 -3.53 -5.45
CA ILE A 232 8.78 -4.45 -5.60
C ILE A 232 10.07 -3.65 -5.78
N VAL A 233 10.04 -2.55 -6.51
CA VAL A 233 11.21 -1.75 -6.90
C VAL A 233 12.01 -1.26 -5.68
N TYR A 234 11.35 -0.72 -4.68
CA TYR A 234 12.06 -0.17 -3.53
C TYR A 234 12.69 -1.23 -2.61
N TYR A 235 12.28 -2.49 -2.70
CA TYR A 235 12.99 -3.58 -2.01
C TYR A 235 14.37 -3.82 -2.64
N PHE A 236 14.46 -3.81 -3.98
CA PHE A 236 15.74 -3.86 -4.68
C PHE A 236 16.58 -2.62 -4.35
N LYS A 237 16.02 -1.41 -4.45
CA LYS A 237 16.74 -0.16 -4.12
C LYS A 237 17.24 -0.16 -2.67
N GLY A 238 16.38 -0.54 -1.71
CA GLY A 238 16.74 -0.63 -0.29
C GLY A 238 17.81 -1.67 0.00
N TYR A 239 17.76 -2.82 -0.68
CA TYR A 239 18.81 -3.83 -0.61
C TYR A 239 20.14 -3.28 -1.12
N PHE A 240 20.18 -2.68 -2.31
CA PHE A 240 21.42 -2.11 -2.88
C PHE A 240 21.99 -0.98 -2.03
N ALA A 241 21.17 -0.12 -1.47
CA ALA A 241 21.60 0.96 -0.57
C ALA A 241 22.08 0.46 0.81
N SER A 242 21.77 -0.79 1.17
CA SER A 242 22.10 -1.36 2.48
C SER A 242 23.24 -2.38 2.45
N THR A 243 23.72 -2.75 1.26
CA THR A 243 24.75 -3.76 1.04
C THR A 243 25.79 -3.27 0.05
N THR A 244 27.03 -3.82 0.13
CA THR A 244 28.12 -3.50 -0.80
C THR A 244 28.23 -4.50 -1.95
N ASP A 245 27.76 -5.73 -1.74
CA ASP A 245 27.78 -6.80 -2.73
C ASP A 245 26.57 -7.74 -2.55
N ASN A 246 26.43 -8.72 -3.45
CA ASN A 246 25.27 -9.61 -3.48
C ASN A 246 25.41 -10.85 -2.58
N SER A 247 26.56 -11.05 -1.92
CA SER A 247 26.72 -12.11 -0.91
C SER A 247 26.08 -11.76 0.43
N GLN A 248 25.86 -10.47 0.67
CA GLN A 248 25.24 -9.97 1.87
C GLN A 248 23.71 -10.15 1.83
N LYS A 249 23.14 -10.47 2.98
CA LYS A 249 21.67 -10.57 3.13
C LYS A 249 21.14 -9.42 3.97
N VAL A 250 19.89 -9.05 3.72
CA VAL A 250 19.18 -7.99 4.43
C VAL A 250 17.81 -8.50 4.86
N SER A 251 17.42 -8.18 6.08
CA SER A 251 16.05 -8.38 6.53
C SER A 251 15.25 -7.09 6.38
N PHE A 252 13.98 -7.18 5.96
CA PHE A 252 13.07 -6.04 5.93
C PHE A 252 12.03 -6.16 7.03
N CYS A 253 11.91 -5.13 7.86
CA CYS A 253 10.83 -5.00 8.84
C CYS A 253 9.78 -4.03 8.31
N VAL A 254 8.54 -4.49 8.22
CA VAL A 254 7.49 -3.78 7.49
C VAL A 254 6.25 -3.61 8.37
N PRO A 255 5.89 -2.37 8.73
CA PRO A 255 4.60 -2.08 9.33
C PRO A 255 3.47 -2.56 8.42
N SER A 256 2.63 -3.47 8.88
CA SER A 256 1.69 -4.19 8.03
C SER A 256 0.28 -4.30 8.60
N GLY A 257 -0.70 -3.77 7.86
CA GLY A 257 -2.13 -4.05 8.04
C GLY A 257 -2.66 -4.92 6.89
N ASN A 258 -2.73 -4.38 5.67
CA ASN A 258 -3.27 -5.06 4.48
C ASN A 258 -2.29 -6.04 3.80
N PHE A 259 -1.11 -6.25 4.34
CA PHE A 259 -0.08 -7.15 3.80
C PHE A 259 0.49 -6.75 2.42
N GLY A 260 0.08 -5.63 1.84
CA GLY A 260 0.47 -5.25 0.48
C GLY A 260 1.96 -4.96 0.33
N ASN A 261 2.52 -4.13 1.21
CA ASN A 261 3.92 -3.75 1.19
C ASN A 261 4.83 -5.00 1.37
N ILE A 262 4.64 -5.76 2.43
CA ILE A 262 5.49 -6.94 2.69
C ILE A 262 5.27 -8.08 1.67
N CYS A 263 4.10 -8.16 1.02
CA CYS A 263 3.86 -9.04 -0.11
C CYS A 263 4.77 -8.69 -1.30
N ALA A 264 4.98 -7.40 -1.57
CA ALA A 264 5.95 -6.97 -2.60
C ALA A 264 7.39 -7.38 -2.22
N GLY A 265 7.76 -7.28 -0.95
CA GLY A 265 9.05 -7.79 -0.43
C GLY A 265 9.19 -9.30 -0.58
N HIS A 266 8.10 -10.04 -0.32
CA HIS A 266 8.08 -11.49 -0.55
C HIS A 266 8.31 -11.82 -2.03
N ILE A 267 7.66 -11.11 -2.93
CA ILE A 267 7.85 -11.30 -4.38
C ILE A 267 9.29 -10.96 -4.79
N ALA A 268 9.86 -9.86 -4.28
CA ALA A 268 11.26 -9.52 -4.54
C ALA A 268 12.22 -10.64 -4.10
N ARG A 269 11.95 -11.29 -2.95
CA ARG A 269 12.69 -12.45 -2.46
C ARG A 269 12.51 -13.67 -3.37
N GLU A 270 11.30 -13.95 -3.81
CA GLU A 270 11.02 -15.03 -4.78
C GLU A 270 11.67 -14.77 -6.15
N MET A 271 11.91 -13.50 -6.53
CA MET A 271 12.66 -13.13 -7.73
C MET A 271 14.17 -13.34 -7.59
N GLY A 272 14.69 -13.67 -6.40
CA GLY A 272 16.11 -13.91 -6.16
C GLY A 272 16.84 -12.79 -5.42
N LEU A 273 16.14 -11.73 -4.97
CA LEU A 273 16.77 -10.72 -4.12
C LEU A 273 17.22 -11.34 -2.78
N PRO A 274 18.49 -11.15 -2.33
CA PRO A 274 19.01 -11.78 -1.13
C PRO A 274 18.39 -11.21 0.16
N ILE A 275 17.11 -11.44 0.35
CA ILE A 275 16.39 -11.10 1.58
C ILE A 275 16.49 -12.30 2.53
N ASP A 276 17.02 -12.04 3.74
CA ASP A 276 17.10 -13.06 4.80
C ASP A 276 15.73 -13.30 5.41
N ARG A 277 15.17 -12.27 6.03
CA ARG A 277 13.85 -12.34 6.66
C ARG A 277 12.93 -11.20 6.22
N LEU A 278 11.65 -11.50 6.22
CA LEU A 278 10.57 -10.53 6.10
C LEU A 278 9.84 -10.46 7.45
N ILE A 279 9.97 -9.36 8.16
CA ILE A 279 9.48 -9.18 9.52
C ILE A 279 8.19 -8.37 9.47
N VAL A 280 7.08 -9.02 9.76
CA VAL A 280 5.75 -8.39 9.85
C VAL A 280 5.65 -7.68 11.19
N ALA A 281 5.55 -6.35 11.18
CA ALA A 281 5.26 -5.58 12.37
C ALA A 281 3.78 -5.18 12.38
N THR A 282 3.06 -5.57 13.43
CA THR A 282 1.64 -5.21 13.64
C THR A 282 1.49 -4.22 14.79
N ASN A 283 0.36 -3.52 14.82
CA ASN A 283 -0.10 -2.82 16.00
C ASN A 283 -0.99 -3.75 16.86
N GLU A 284 -1.88 -3.21 17.68
CA GLU A 284 -2.83 -3.96 18.51
C GLU A 284 -3.76 -4.85 17.68
N ASN A 285 -3.89 -4.56 16.38
CA ASN A 285 -4.60 -5.40 15.42
C ASN A 285 -3.64 -6.48 14.88
N ASP A 286 -3.35 -7.46 15.71
CA ASP A 286 -2.24 -8.41 15.58
C ASP A 286 -2.58 -9.72 14.85
N VAL A 287 -3.64 -9.76 14.05
CA VAL A 287 -4.11 -10.98 13.36
C VAL A 287 -3.01 -11.61 12.45
N LEU A 288 -2.19 -10.77 11.80
CA LEU A 288 -1.04 -11.27 11.04
C LEU A 288 0.05 -11.82 11.94
N HIS A 289 0.36 -11.16 13.07
CA HIS A 289 1.31 -11.68 14.04
C HIS A 289 0.87 -13.04 14.59
N ASP A 290 -0.41 -13.18 14.94
CA ASP A 290 -0.99 -14.46 15.37
C ASP A 290 -0.77 -15.54 14.31
N PHE A 291 -1.02 -15.24 13.02
CA PHE A 291 -0.77 -16.20 11.96
C PHE A 291 0.71 -16.59 11.85
N PHE A 292 1.63 -15.62 11.81
CA PHE A 292 3.06 -15.90 11.64
C PHE A 292 3.72 -16.53 12.86
N THR A 293 3.02 -16.60 14.00
CA THR A 293 3.49 -17.29 15.22
C THR A 293 2.80 -18.65 15.45
N THR A 294 1.56 -18.81 14.98
CA THR A 294 0.75 -19.99 15.29
C THR A 294 0.24 -20.76 14.08
N GLY A 295 0.30 -20.19 12.88
CA GLY A 295 -0.32 -20.74 11.67
C GLY A 295 -1.84 -20.52 11.59
N LYS A 296 -2.46 -19.85 12.57
CA LYS A 296 -3.91 -19.63 12.63
C LYS A 296 -4.26 -18.21 12.17
N TYR A 297 -5.14 -18.12 11.20
CA TYR A 297 -5.64 -16.85 10.69
C TYR A 297 -7.12 -16.69 11.07
N SER A 298 -7.39 -15.76 11.99
CA SER A 298 -8.73 -15.53 12.54
C SER A 298 -9.05 -14.03 12.53
N PRO A 299 -9.49 -13.46 11.39
CA PRO A 299 -9.83 -12.05 11.30
C PRO A 299 -10.90 -11.66 12.30
N ARG A 300 -10.72 -10.50 12.94
CA ARG A 300 -11.72 -9.93 13.83
C ARG A 300 -12.81 -9.23 13.02
N THR A 301 -14.00 -9.15 13.58
CA THR A 301 -15.09 -8.33 13.04
C THR A 301 -14.77 -6.83 13.20
N ALA A 302 -15.42 -5.97 12.42
CA ALA A 302 -15.16 -4.53 12.43
C ALA A 302 -15.32 -3.91 13.83
N ASP A 303 -16.33 -4.34 14.60
CA ASP A 303 -16.58 -3.92 15.98
C ASP A 303 -15.50 -4.36 17.00
N LYS A 304 -14.63 -5.31 16.62
CA LYS A 304 -13.51 -5.81 17.43
C LYS A 304 -12.15 -5.35 16.92
N THR A 305 -12.11 -4.55 15.87
CA THR A 305 -10.89 -3.91 15.37
C THR A 305 -10.58 -2.70 16.23
N TYR A 306 -9.37 -2.65 16.78
CA TYR A 306 -8.95 -1.53 17.61
C TYR A 306 -8.68 -0.28 16.77
N VAL A 307 -9.12 0.87 17.26
CA VAL A 307 -8.72 2.19 16.76
C VAL A 307 -7.44 2.59 17.49
N THR A 308 -6.35 2.78 16.77
CA THR A 308 -5.03 2.98 17.34
C THR A 308 -4.39 4.30 16.88
N SER A 309 -3.24 4.64 17.46
CA SER A 309 -2.42 5.77 17.02
C SER A 309 -1.57 5.47 15.77
N SER A 310 -1.64 4.26 15.21
CA SER A 310 -1.09 3.91 13.88
C SER A 310 -2.20 3.43 12.93
N PRO A 311 -3.13 4.32 12.55
CA PRO A 311 -4.44 3.96 11.98
C PRO A 311 -4.37 3.29 10.60
N SER A 312 -3.29 3.46 9.83
CA SER A 312 -3.13 2.76 8.53
C SER A 312 -2.99 1.24 8.68
N MET A 313 -2.73 0.77 9.91
CA MET A 313 -2.61 -0.64 10.27
C MET A 313 -3.82 -1.17 11.05
N ASP A 314 -4.89 -0.37 11.24
CA ASP A 314 -6.13 -0.79 11.91
C ASP A 314 -6.95 -1.70 11.00
N ILE A 315 -6.39 -2.86 10.76
CA ILE A 315 -6.88 -3.86 9.79
C ILE A 315 -6.93 -5.23 10.48
N SER A 316 -8.11 -5.82 10.50
CA SER A 316 -8.31 -7.18 11.01
C SER A 316 -8.37 -8.24 9.90
N LYS A 317 -8.66 -7.84 8.65
CA LYS A 317 -8.67 -8.75 7.49
C LYS A 317 -7.72 -8.22 6.43
N ALA A 318 -6.50 -8.78 6.40
CA ALA A 318 -5.44 -8.35 5.49
C ALA A 318 -5.75 -8.74 4.04
N SER A 319 -6.08 -7.73 3.22
CA SER A 319 -6.62 -7.93 1.87
C SER A 319 -5.64 -8.59 0.89
N ASN A 320 -4.32 -8.39 1.04
CA ASN A 320 -3.31 -9.00 0.15
C ASN A 320 -2.76 -10.33 0.66
N PHE A 321 -3.15 -10.75 1.85
CA PHE A 321 -2.64 -11.96 2.47
C PHE A 321 -2.98 -13.24 1.69
N GLU A 322 -4.09 -13.23 0.96
CA GLU A 322 -4.51 -14.31 0.06
C GLU A 322 -3.42 -14.72 -0.94
N ARG A 323 -2.58 -13.77 -1.42
CA ARG A 323 -1.49 -14.07 -2.35
C ARG A 323 -0.42 -14.96 -1.72
N PHE A 324 -0.07 -14.71 -0.46
CA PHE A 324 0.89 -15.55 0.26
C PHE A 324 0.30 -16.91 0.62
N VAL A 325 -0.94 -16.94 1.09
CA VAL A 325 -1.64 -18.20 1.42
C VAL A 325 -1.81 -19.07 0.17
N TYR A 326 -2.00 -18.46 -1.02
CA TYR A 326 -2.05 -19.20 -2.29
C TYR A 326 -0.74 -19.97 -2.56
N LEU A 327 0.42 -19.38 -2.26
CA LEU A 327 1.71 -20.07 -2.36
C LEU A 327 1.87 -21.17 -1.30
N LEU A 328 1.44 -20.92 -0.05
CA LEU A 328 1.42 -21.93 1.00
C LEU A 328 0.51 -23.12 0.66
N ALA A 329 -0.58 -22.87 -0.07
CA ALA A 329 -1.50 -23.88 -0.57
C ALA A 329 -1.03 -24.53 -1.87
N GLU A 330 0.26 -24.41 -2.23
CA GLU A 330 0.86 -24.99 -3.44
C GLU A 330 0.14 -24.55 -4.73
N LYS A 331 -0.29 -23.30 -4.79
CA LYS A 331 -1.05 -22.69 -5.90
C LYS A 331 -2.41 -23.38 -6.17
N ASN A 332 -3.00 -24.02 -5.17
CA ASN A 332 -4.30 -24.67 -5.29
C ASN A 332 -5.45 -23.67 -5.11
N GLY A 333 -5.99 -23.17 -6.22
CA GLY A 333 -7.05 -22.16 -6.24
C GLY A 333 -8.37 -22.62 -5.60
N GLU A 334 -8.71 -23.90 -5.68
CA GLU A 334 -9.93 -24.44 -5.05
C GLU A 334 -9.81 -24.45 -3.51
N LYS A 335 -8.63 -24.80 -3.00
CA LYS A 335 -8.33 -24.71 -1.56
C LYS A 335 -8.43 -23.24 -1.10
N ILE A 336 -7.88 -22.30 -1.85
CA ILE A 336 -7.98 -20.86 -1.53
C ILE A 336 -9.44 -20.41 -1.53
N HIS A 337 -10.22 -20.80 -2.53
CA HIS A 337 -11.63 -20.45 -2.58
C HIS A 337 -12.36 -20.88 -1.30
N THR A 338 -12.15 -22.14 -0.85
CA THR A 338 -12.74 -22.68 0.38
C THR A 338 -12.28 -21.92 1.63
N LEU A 339 -10.96 -21.68 1.78
CA LEU A 339 -10.41 -20.95 2.92
C LEU A 339 -11.00 -19.53 3.01
N TRP A 340 -11.16 -18.83 1.88
CA TRP A 340 -11.74 -17.48 1.87
C TRP A 340 -13.25 -17.44 2.08
N GLN A 341 -13.97 -18.52 1.75
CA GLN A 341 -15.35 -18.67 2.19
C GLN A 341 -15.43 -18.73 3.73
N ASP A 342 -14.57 -19.51 4.38
CA ASP A 342 -14.53 -19.59 5.83
C ASP A 342 -14.09 -18.27 6.48
N VAL A 343 -13.11 -17.57 5.92
CA VAL A 343 -12.72 -16.21 6.34
C VAL A 343 -13.89 -15.24 6.25
N ASN A 344 -14.65 -15.27 5.15
CA ASN A 344 -15.83 -14.40 4.97
C ASN A 344 -16.97 -14.76 5.92
N ALA A 345 -17.07 -16.02 6.32
CA ALA A 345 -18.03 -16.50 7.33
C ALA A 345 -17.55 -16.25 8.78
N GLY A 346 -16.39 -15.59 8.98
CA GLY A 346 -15.83 -15.29 10.30
C GLY A 346 -15.20 -16.49 11.04
N LYS A 347 -14.93 -17.59 10.33
CA LYS A 347 -14.33 -18.80 10.94
C LYS A 347 -12.80 -18.80 10.94
N GLY A 348 -12.18 -18.14 9.94
CA GLY A 348 -10.74 -18.21 9.72
C GLY A 348 -10.25 -19.58 9.23
N PHE A 349 -8.94 -19.84 9.35
CA PHE A 349 -8.34 -21.13 8.98
C PHE A 349 -7.08 -21.44 9.81
N ASP A 350 -6.63 -22.70 9.77
CA ASP A 350 -5.45 -23.21 10.46
C ASP A 350 -4.49 -23.84 9.44
N MET A 351 -3.24 -23.39 9.43
CA MET A 351 -2.10 -23.88 8.65
C MET A 351 -0.87 -24.12 9.56
N SER A 352 -1.11 -24.44 10.82
CA SER A 352 -0.04 -24.64 11.82
C SER A 352 0.94 -25.76 11.45
N ASP A 353 0.51 -26.71 10.63
CA ASP A 353 1.35 -27.75 10.04
C ASP A 353 2.40 -27.21 9.04
N LEU A 354 2.22 -25.99 8.53
CA LEU A 354 3.12 -25.35 7.58
C LEU A 354 4.08 -24.33 8.23
N MET A 355 4.14 -24.25 9.56
CA MET A 355 4.97 -23.25 10.26
C MET A 355 6.45 -23.33 9.90
N ALA A 356 7.01 -24.53 9.71
CA ALA A 356 8.39 -24.67 9.23
C ALA A 356 8.59 -24.05 7.84
N ASN A 357 7.63 -24.24 6.92
CA ASN A 357 7.71 -23.60 5.60
C ASN A 357 7.60 -22.08 5.71
N ILE A 358 6.73 -21.56 6.56
CA ILE A 358 6.52 -20.12 6.75
C ILE A 358 7.83 -19.46 7.24
N ASN A 359 8.47 -20.06 8.25
CA ASN A 359 9.65 -19.50 8.90
C ASN A 359 10.92 -19.76 8.10
N ASP A 360 11.17 -21.01 7.69
CA ASP A 360 12.47 -21.41 7.12
C ASP A 360 12.51 -21.21 5.61
N LYS A 361 11.50 -21.68 4.87
CA LYS A 361 11.46 -21.57 3.41
C LYS A 361 11.19 -20.12 2.97
N TYR A 362 10.15 -19.50 3.54
CA TYR A 362 9.75 -18.14 3.15
C TYR A 362 10.35 -17.02 4.00
N GLY A 363 11.06 -17.37 5.09
CA GLY A 363 11.81 -16.42 5.90
C GLY A 363 10.95 -15.39 6.63
N PHE A 364 9.70 -15.71 6.96
CA PHE A 364 8.85 -14.80 7.72
C PHE A 364 9.14 -14.86 9.22
N ALA A 365 9.10 -13.67 9.83
CA ALA A 365 9.06 -13.47 11.26
C ALA A 365 8.04 -12.37 11.56
N SER A 366 7.65 -12.21 12.83
CA SER A 366 6.69 -11.16 13.18
C SER A 366 6.84 -10.69 14.61
N GLY A 367 6.30 -9.50 14.89
CA GLY A 367 6.15 -8.96 16.22
C GLY A 367 4.99 -7.97 16.27
N LYS A 368 4.62 -7.53 17.47
CA LYS A 368 3.57 -6.54 17.69
C LYS A 368 4.05 -5.39 18.53
N SER A 369 3.39 -4.25 18.38
CA SER A 369 3.65 -3.02 19.11
C SER A 369 2.34 -2.47 19.66
N THR A 370 2.42 -1.88 20.84
CA THR A 370 1.30 -1.22 21.49
C THR A 370 1.46 0.31 21.41
N HIS A 371 0.42 1.06 21.80
CA HIS A 371 0.50 2.51 21.90
C HIS A 371 1.68 2.97 22.80
N ALA A 372 1.85 2.31 23.95
CA ALA A 372 2.96 2.62 24.85
C ALA A 372 4.33 2.37 24.20
N ASP A 373 4.47 1.28 23.43
CA ASP A 373 5.70 0.96 22.69
C ASP A 373 5.98 2.02 21.62
N ARG A 374 4.96 2.48 20.88
CA ARG A 374 5.09 3.54 19.87
C ARG A 374 5.59 4.83 20.46
N ILE A 375 4.95 5.31 21.54
CA ILE A 375 5.34 6.54 22.25
C ILE A 375 6.79 6.43 22.76
N ALA A 376 7.15 5.31 23.39
CA ALA A 376 8.50 5.09 23.88
C ALA A 376 9.53 5.06 22.73
N THR A 377 9.20 4.42 21.59
CA THR A 377 10.09 4.30 20.43
C THR A 377 10.30 5.66 19.76
N ILE A 378 9.24 6.43 19.52
CA ILE A 378 9.35 7.81 18.97
C ILE A 378 10.25 8.67 19.87
N LYS A 379 9.99 8.64 21.18
CA LYS A 379 10.76 9.40 22.17
C LYS A 379 12.23 9.00 22.16
N GLN A 380 12.52 7.69 22.09
CA GLN A 380 13.89 7.17 22.10
C GLN A 380 14.64 7.58 20.82
N VAL A 381 14.06 7.36 19.64
CA VAL A 381 14.67 7.75 18.36
C VAL A 381 14.92 9.26 18.32
N TYR A 382 13.98 10.07 18.80
CA TYR A 382 14.19 11.51 18.86
C TYR A 382 15.35 11.90 19.81
N ALA A 383 15.42 11.30 20.99
CA ALA A 383 16.46 11.59 21.97
C ALA A 383 17.86 11.12 21.51
N GLU A 384 17.95 9.95 20.88
CA GLU A 384 19.23 9.34 20.51
C GLU A 384 19.73 9.84 19.15
N ASP A 385 18.86 9.95 18.15
CA ASP A 385 19.19 10.22 16.75
C ASP A 385 18.85 11.65 16.31
N ASN A 386 18.09 12.40 17.11
CA ASN A 386 17.51 13.69 16.74
C ASN A 386 16.65 13.60 15.46
N GLN A 387 15.95 12.49 15.31
CA GLN A 387 15.08 12.22 14.18
C GLN A 387 13.65 11.95 14.67
N LEU A 388 12.68 12.49 13.95
CA LEU A 388 11.26 12.14 14.15
C LEU A 388 10.89 11.00 13.22
N ILE A 389 10.06 10.09 13.73
CA ILE A 389 9.46 8.99 12.96
C ILE A 389 7.96 8.98 13.22
N ASP A 390 7.18 8.57 12.23
CA ASP A 390 5.73 8.42 12.38
C ASP A 390 5.37 7.19 13.24
N PRO A 391 4.14 7.12 13.75
CA PRO A 391 3.73 6.02 14.66
C PRO A 391 3.83 4.63 14.04
N HIS A 392 3.56 4.49 12.74
CA HIS A 392 3.65 3.19 12.06
C HIS A 392 5.11 2.75 11.90
N THR A 393 5.99 3.67 11.52
CA THR A 393 7.45 3.42 11.47
C THR A 393 7.98 3.06 12.85
N ALA A 394 7.43 3.67 13.91
CA ALA A 394 7.77 3.32 15.30
C ALA A 394 7.38 1.87 15.64
N ASP A 395 6.21 1.39 15.21
CA ASP A 395 5.84 -0.02 15.33
C ASP A 395 6.87 -0.94 14.67
N GLY A 396 7.31 -0.58 13.45
CA GLY A 396 8.35 -1.30 12.72
C GLY A 396 9.69 -1.33 13.43
N ILE A 397 10.17 -0.19 13.91
CA ILE A 397 11.46 -0.08 14.63
C ILE A 397 11.43 -0.85 15.94
N LYS A 398 10.35 -0.74 16.72
CA LYS A 398 10.16 -1.52 17.96
C LYS A 398 10.28 -3.01 17.67
N VAL A 399 9.56 -3.51 16.71
CA VAL A 399 9.58 -4.94 16.34
C VAL A 399 10.95 -5.33 15.80
N ALA A 400 11.58 -4.52 14.94
CA ALA A 400 12.91 -4.78 14.42
C ALA A 400 13.94 -4.94 15.54
N ARG A 401 13.93 -4.06 16.56
CA ARG A 401 14.80 -4.13 17.74
C ARG A 401 14.58 -5.40 18.53
N GLU A 402 13.33 -5.79 18.72
CA GLU A 402 12.94 -6.97 19.52
C GLU A 402 13.39 -8.29 18.87
N VAL A 403 13.25 -8.42 17.55
CA VAL A 403 13.49 -9.70 16.85
C VAL A 403 14.87 -9.77 16.18
N ARG A 404 15.69 -8.71 16.26
CA ARG A 404 17.00 -8.63 15.62
C ARG A 404 17.95 -9.72 16.13
N LYS A 405 18.60 -10.38 15.17
CA LYS A 405 19.66 -11.34 15.45
C LYS A 405 21.02 -10.63 15.46
N GLU A 406 22.02 -11.22 16.12
CA GLU A 406 23.37 -10.70 16.11
C GLU A 406 23.92 -10.59 14.68
N GLY A 407 24.49 -9.43 14.34
CA GLY A 407 25.05 -9.15 13.00
C GLY A 407 24.02 -8.95 11.89
N GLU A 408 22.73 -9.03 12.17
CA GLU A 408 21.69 -8.87 11.15
C GLU A 408 21.52 -7.41 10.73
N VAL A 409 21.52 -7.17 9.41
CA VAL A 409 21.15 -5.89 8.82
C VAL A 409 19.66 -5.85 8.62
N ILE A 410 18.97 -4.95 9.33
CA ILE A 410 17.52 -4.75 9.18
C ILE A 410 17.23 -3.39 8.56
N VAL A 411 16.41 -3.40 7.52
CA VAL A 411 15.83 -2.20 6.88
C VAL A 411 14.36 -2.12 7.27
N CYS A 412 13.97 -1.08 8.01
CA CYS A 412 12.60 -0.80 8.35
C CYS A 412 11.96 0.06 7.25
N ALA A 413 10.77 -0.31 6.79
CA ALA A 413 10.03 0.46 5.81
C ALA A 413 9.30 1.64 6.50
N GLU A 414 9.65 2.87 6.11
CA GLU A 414 8.90 4.05 6.55
C GLU A 414 7.48 4.03 5.98
N THR A 415 6.50 4.46 6.78
CA THR A 415 5.09 4.45 6.34
C THR A 415 4.59 5.83 5.95
N ALA A 416 4.91 6.85 6.74
CA ALA A 416 4.48 8.22 6.53
C ALA A 416 5.46 9.22 7.15
N LEU A 417 5.29 10.51 6.85
CA LEU A 417 6.01 11.55 7.58
C LEU A 417 5.29 11.90 8.89
N PRO A 418 6.06 12.26 9.95
CA PRO A 418 5.53 12.61 11.28
C PRO A 418 4.45 13.69 11.29
N ALA A 419 4.55 14.66 10.37
CA ALA A 419 3.60 15.78 10.27
C ALA A 419 2.12 15.34 10.09
N LYS A 420 1.88 14.16 9.54
CA LYS A 420 0.51 13.60 9.39
C LYS A 420 -0.10 13.15 10.72
N PHE A 421 0.72 12.93 11.75
CA PHE A 421 0.35 12.35 13.04
C PHE A 421 0.83 13.22 14.20
N ALA A 422 0.67 14.52 14.06
CA ALA A 422 1.20 15.54 14.99
C ALA A 422 0.78 15.32 16.44
N GLU A 423 -0.44 14.84 16.69
CA GLU A 423 -0.95 14.55 18.05
C GLU A 423 -0.09 13.49 18.74
N THR A 424 0.15 12.35 18.08
CA THR A 424 0.96 11.25 18.62
C THR A 424 2.43 11.66 18.78
N ILE A 425 2.97 12.47 17.87
CA ILE A 425 4.33 13.01 17.98
C ILE A 425 4.43 13.94 19.19
N THR A 426 3.47 14.83 19.37
CA THR A 426 3.41 15.76 20.52
C THR A 426 3.27 15.01 21.84
N GLU A 427 2.48 13.95 21.89
CA GLU A 427 2.38 13.08 23.07
C GLU A 427 3.74 12.46 23.43
N ALA A 428 4.51 12.02 22.45
CA ALA A 428 5.78 11.33 22.66
C ALA A 428 6.92 12.28 23.08
N VAL A 429 7.04 13.45 22.42
CA VAL A 429 8.23 14.31 22.55
C VAL A 429 7.92 15.73 23.05
N GLY A 430 6.64 16.04 23.31
CA GLY A 430 6.20 17.39 23.71
C GLY A 430 5.95 18.29 22.51
N GLN A 431 5.62 19.54 22.78
CA GLN A 431 5.37 20.56 21.77
C GLN A 431 6.65 20.90 21.02
N LEU A 432 6.62 20.72 19.69
CA LEU A 432 7.69 21.15 18.81
C LEU A 432 7.12 21.50 17.41
N ASP A 433 7.89 22.21 16.64
CA ASP A 433 7.61 22.44 15.23
C ASP A 433 8.00 21.18 14.43
N ILE A 434 7.00 20.42 13.99
CA ILE A 434 7.23 19.17 13.25
C ILE A 434 7.57 19.52 11.80
N PRO A 435 8.79 19.18 11.33
CA PRO A 435 9.20 19.49 9.97
C PRO A 435 8.27 18.87 8.94
N ARG A 436 7.94 19.64 7.91
CA ARG A 436 7.17 19.16 6.76
C ARG A 436 7.68 19.81 5.45
N PRO A 437 7.47 19.15 4.30
CA PRO A 437 7.87 19.68 3.01
C PRO A 437 7.12 20.99 2.68
N LYS A 438 7.81 21.95 2.03
CA LYS A 438 7.26 23.27 1.70
C LYS A 438 5.94 23.25 0.92
N HIS A 439 5.72 22.26 0.09
CA HIS A 439 4.47 22.14 -0.68
C HIS A 439 3.24 21.86 0.20
N THR A 440 3.44 21.54 1.48
CA THR A 440 2.39 21.36 2.48
C THR A 440 2.27 22.53 3.46
N ASP A 441 3.08 23.59 3.28
CA ASP A 441 2.98 24.77 4.14
C ASP A 441 1.61 25.41 3.96
N ASN A 442 0.98 25.74 5.10
CA ASN A 442 -0.34 26.39 5.15
C ASN A 442 -1.48 25.64 4.45
N ILE A 443 -1.34 24.34 4.19
CA ILE A 443 -2.37 23.55 3.48
C ILE A 443 -3.71 23.60 4.21
N GLU A 444 -3.71 23.65 5.54
CA GLU A 444 -4.89 23.73 6.39
C GLU A 444 -5.67 25.06 6.20
N SER A 445 -5.01 26.11 5.70
CA SER A 445 -5.64 27.41 5.45
C SER A 445 -6.22 27.55 4.03
N LEU A 446 -6.00 26.56 3.17
CA LEU A 446 -6.55 26.58 1.81
C LEU A 446 -8.06 26.39 1.79
N ALA A 447 -8.73 26.90 0.75
CA ALA A 447 -10.14 26.62 0.51
C ALA A 447 -10.38 25.11 0.40
N GLN A 448 -11.49 24.63 0.95
CA GLN A 448 -11.83 23.21 0.95
C GLN A 448 -13.05 22.95 0.05
N TYR A 449 -12.90 22.02 -0.89
CA TYR A 449 -13.88 21.61 -1.88
C TYR A 449 -14.43 20.24 -1.49
N VAL A 450 -15.55 20.21 -0.79
CA VAL A 450 -16.17 18.99 -0.28
C VAL A 450 -17.68 19.12 -0.24
N THR A 451 -18.39 18.06 -0.65
CA THR A 451 -19.83 17.94 -0.51
C THR A 451 -20.15 17.10 0.72
N VAL A 452 -20.95 17.66 1.65
CA VAL A 452 -21.38 16.92 2.84
C VAL A 452 -22.74 16.27 2.57
N LEU A 453 -22.84 14.94 2.72
CA LEU A 453 -24.05 14.17 2.48
C LEU A 453 -24.44 13.34 3.72
N ASP A 454 -25.72 13.03 3.83
CA ASP A 454 -26.21 12.03 4.77
C ASP A 454 -25.78 10.62 4.31
N ASN A 455 -25.79 9.64 5.24
CA ASN A 455 -25.43 8.25 4.95
C ASN A 455 -26.52 7.58 4.07
N ASP A 456 -26.52 7.92 2.79
CA ASP A 456 -27.45 7.37 1.78
C ASP A 456 -26.72 7.18 0.43
N ALA A 457 -26.65 5.94 -0.05
CA ALA A 457 -26.02 5.60 -1.33
C ALA A 457 -26.70 6.30 -2.53
N ASN A 458 -28.00 6.64 -2.45
CA ASN A 458 -28.69 7.33 -3.54
C ASN A 458 -28.21 8.78 -3.70
N LEU A 459 -27.80 9.43 -2.62
CA LEU A 459 -27.24 10.78 -2.69
C LEU A 459 -25.88 10.76 -3.38
N VAL A 460 -25.04 9.76 -3.10
CA VAL A 460 -23.75 9.58 -3.78
C VAL A 460 -23.95 9.18 -5.24
N ARG A 461 -24.94 8.32 -5.54
CA ARG A 461 -25.37 8.00 -6.92
C ARG A 461 -25.71 9.26 -7.70
N ALA A 462 -26.51 10.15 -7.14
CA ALA A 462 -26.90 11.41 -7.78
C ALA A 462 -25.68 12.31 -8.07
N GLN A 463 -24.67 12.32 -7.19
CA GLN A 463 -23.43 13.06 -7.46
C GLN A 463 -22.68 12.47 -8.66
N ILE A 464 -22.56 11.14 -8.76
CA ILE A 464 -21.91 10.49 -9.90
C ILE A 464 -22.69 10.81 -11.20
N GLU A 465 -24.00 10.72 -11.18
CA GLU A 465 -24.88 11.03 -12.33
C GLU A 465 -24.78 12.48 -12.79
N GLN A 466 -24.49 13.41 -11.89
CA GLN A 466 -24.32 14.83 -12.19
C GLN A 466 -23.02 15.12 -12.96
N PHE A 467 -21.92 14.45 -12.61
CA PHE A 467 -20.60 14.77 -13.13
C PHE A 467 -20.11 13.81 -14.21
N VAL A 468 -20.64 12.59 -14.27
CA VAL A 468 -20.21 11.55 -15.20
C VAL A 468 -21.22 11.33 -16.31
N VAL A 469 -20.75 11.50 -17.55
CA VAL A 469 -21.57 11.14 -18.72
C VAL A 469 -21.70 9.61 -18.80
N ALA A 470 -22.92 9.10 -18.85
CA ALA A 470 -23.20 7.69 -19.04
C ALA A 470 -22.61 7.14 -20.36
N LYS A 471 -22.21 5.86 -20.37
CA LYS A 471 -21.83 5.15 -21.60
C LYS A 471 -23.01 4.92 -22.53
#